data_b7d64932416a3065037ecac6b0b2a96d
#
_entry.id   b7d64932416a3065037ecac6b0b2a96d
#
_cell.length_a   1.000
_cell.length_b   1.000
_cell.length_c   1.000
_cell.angle_alpha   90.00
_cell.angle_beta   90.00
_cell.angle_gamma   90.00
#
_symmetry.space_group_name_H-M   'P 1'
#
loop_
_entity.id
_entity.type
_entity.pdbx_description
1 polymer ?
#
loop_
_entity_poly.entity_id
_entity_poly.type
_entity_poly.pdbx_seq_one_letter_code
_entity_poly.pdbx_strand_id
1 'polypeptide(L)'
;MEKILEEFNKANRILVTGHVNPDGDCVGAGLALTLGLNKLNNKVEKEFKKTIRFVLQDSPPKTTDFLEHFPIIEKYENVQTKYKFDLAFVIDSGAYDRIGDVANFIGEETRIISIDHHV
;
A
#
# COMPACT_ATOMS: atom_id res chain seq x y z
N MET A 1 -10.11 7.41 -10.99
CA MET A 1 -9.31 8.47 -10.33
C MET A 1 -10.08 9.25 -9.29
N GLU A 2 -11.27 9.70 -9.61
CA GLU A 2 -12.07 10.46 -8.63
C GLU A 2 -12.34 9.67 -7.35
N LYS A 3 -12.63 8.38 -7.48
CA LYS A 3 -12.90 7.54 -6.31
C LYS A 3 -11.67 7.40 -5.43
N ILE A 4 -10.48 7.29 -6.03
CA ILE A 4 -9.24 7.20 -5.27
C ILE A 4 -9.01 8.48 -4.48
N LEU A 5 -9.25 9.63 -5.11
CA LEU A 5 -9.11 10.93 -4.44
C LEU A 5 -10.09 11.08 -3.29
N GLU A 6 -11.35 10.66 -3.51
CA GLU A 6 -12.36 10.71 -2.45
C GLU A 6 -11.95 9.87 -1.26
N GLU A 7 -11.50 8.65 -1.49
CA GLU A 7 -11.10 7.76 -0.41
C GLU A 7 -9.84 8.27 0.28
N PHE A 8 -8.89 8.80 -0.50
CA PHE A 8 -7.70 9.40 0.07
C PHE A 8 -8.06 10.53 1.03
N ASN A 9 -8.97 11.39 0.62
CA ASN A 9 -9.34 12.56 1.43
C ASN A 9 -10.00 12.15 2.75
N LYS A 10 -10.72 11.05 2.78
CA LYS A 10 -11.38 10.56 3.99
C LYS A 10 -10.45 9.80 4.92
N ALA A 11 -9.36 9.26 4.40
CA ALA A 11 -8.51 8.35 5.15
C ALA A 11 -7.46 9.09 5.97
N ASN A 12 -7.02 8.48 7.05
CA ASN A 12 -5.92 8.97 7.88
C ASN A 12 -4.71 8.05 7.81
N ARG A 13 -4.94 6.73 7.76
CA ARG A 13 -3.88 5.72 7.68
C ARG A 13 -4.12 4.86 6.46
N ILE A 14 -3.20 4.95 5.51
CA ILE A 14 -3.33 4.32 4.21
C ILE A 14 -2.27 3.24 4.05
N LEU A 15 -2.73 2.04 3.73
CA LEU A 15 -1.87 0.90 3.45
C LEU A 15 -1.84 0.66 1.94
N VAL A 16 -0.66 0.41 1.41
CA VAL A 16 -0.49 -0.12 0.06
C VAL A 16 0.14 -1.50 0.23
N THR A 17 -0.40 -2.51 -0.39
CA THR A 17 0.13 -3.86 -0.29
C THR A 17 -0.18 -4.65 -1.57
N GLY A 18 0.35 -5.86 -1.64
CA GLY A 18 0.12 -6.78 -2.75
C GLY A 18 0.14 -8.22 -2.26
N HIS A 19 0.10 -9.16 -3.19
CA HIS A 19 0.05 -10.58 -2.83
C HIS A 19 1.39 -11.07 -2.27
N VAL A 20 1.34 -12.22 -1.57
CA VAL A 20 2.56 -12.90 -1.15
C VAL A 20 3.37 -13.28 -2.39
N ASN A 21 4.68 -13.39 -2.25
CA ASN A 21 5.59 -13.61 -3.37
C ASN A 21 5.35 -12.58 -4.49
N PRO A 22 5.51 -11.29 -4.18
CA PRO A 22 5.20 -10.23 -5.15
C PRO A 22 6.13 -10.30 -6.35
N ASP A 23 5.57 -10.07 -7.53
CA ASP A 23 6.38 -9.99 -8.74
C ASP A 23 6.79 -8.55 -9.04
N GLY A 24 7.57 -8.37 -10.09
CA GLY A 24 8.05 -7.04 -10.46
C GLY A 24 6.94 -6.06 -10.77
N ASP A 25 5.86 -6.52 -11.40
CA ASP A 25 4.72 -5.67 -11.72
C ASP A 25 4.03 -5.18 -10.46
N CYS A 26 3.84 -6.05 -9.48
CA CYS A 26 3.25 -5.69 -8.20
C CYS A 26 4.11 -4.64 -7.48
N VAL A 27 5.41 -4.86 -7.43
CA VAL A 27 6.33 -3.93 -6.76
C VAL A 27 6.33 -2.58 -7.48
N GLY A 28 6.42 -2.59 -8.81
CA GLY A 28 6.43 -1.36 -9.59
C GLY A 28 5.15 -0.56 -9.44
N ALA A 29 4.00 -1.23 -9.53
CA ALA A 29 2.70 -0.58 -9.38
C ALA A 29 2.52 -0.03 -7.97
N GLY A 30 2.94 -0.79 -6.96
CA GLY A 30 2.85 -0.35 -5.56
C GLY A 30 3.71 0.88 -5.29
N LEU A 31 4.93 0.89 -5.82
CA LEU A 31 5.80 2.05 -5.69
C LEU A 31 5.21 3.28 -6.38
N ALA A 32 4.72 3.12 -7.60
CA ALA A 32 4.12 4.24 -8.34
C ALA A 32 2.93 4.81 -7.58
N LEU A 33 2.06 3.95 -7.07
CA LEU A 33 0.91 4.40 -6.30
C LEU A 33 1.34 5.11 -5.02
N THR A 34 2.28 4.52 -4.29
CA THR A 34 2.76 5.09 -3.02
C THR A 34 3.38 6.47 -3.25
N LEU A 35 4.19 6.61 -4.28
CA LEU A 35 4.80 7.90 -4.60
C LEU A 35 3.75 8.94 -4.99
N GLY A 36 2.73 8.51 -5.75
CA GLY A 36 1.62 9.40 -6.10
C GLY A 36 0.84 9.87 -4.89
N LEU A 37 0.55 8.95 -3.97
CA LEU A 37 -0.13 9.28 -2.72
C LEU A 37 0.71 10.22 -1.85
N ASN A 38 2.02 9.99 -1.80
CA ASN A 38 2.92 10.87 -1.05
C ASN A 38 2.95 12.28 -1.65
N LYS A 39 2.88 12.40 -2.97
CA LYS A 39 2.78 13.71 -3.61
C LYS A 39 1.49 14.44 -3.20
N LEU A 40 0.38 13.73 -3.19
CA LEU A 40 -0.88 14.31 -2.72
C LEU A 40 -0.77 14.73 -1.27
N ASN A 41 -0.14 13.87 -0.46
CA ASN A 41 0.00 14.14 0.97
C ASN A 41 0.86 15.38 1.25
N ASN A 42 1.83 15.65 0.40
CA ASN A 42 2.67 16.85 0.55
C ASN A 42 1.87 18.14 0.42
N LYS A 43 0.73 18.10 -0.25
CA LYS A 43 -0.15 19.25 -0.42
C LYS A 43 -1.15 19.41 0.72
N VAL A 44 -1.24 18.42 1.59
CA VAL A 44 -2.15 18.45 2.74
C VAL A 44 -1.51 19.28 3.86
N GLU A 45 -2.32 20.05 4.57
CA GLU A 45 -1.82 20.82 5.69
C GLU A 45 -1.24 19.91 6.77
N LYS A 46 -0.22 20.39 7.46
CA LYS A 46 0.55 19.62 8.43
C LYS A 46 -0.32 18.82 9.40
N GLU A 47 -1.34 19.45 9.94
CA GLU A 47 -2.23 18.83 10.94
C GLU A 47 -3.12 17.74 10.36
N PHE A 48 -3.27 17.70 9.03
CA PHE A 48 -4.12 16.71 8.34
C PHE A 48 -3.32 15.71 7.52
N LYS A 49 -2.00 15.69 7.68
CA LYS A 49 -1.15 14.73 6.97
C LYS A 49 -1.56 13.31 7.29
N LYS A 50 -1.52 12.47 6.28
CA LYS A 50 -1.90 11.07 6.40
C LYS A 50 -0.66 10.21 6.59
N THR A 51 -0.85 9.04 7.18
CA THR A 51 0.18 8.00 7.24
C THR A 51 0.00 7.12 6.00
N ILE A 52 1.05 6.94 5.22
CA ILE A 52 1.00 6.13 4.00
C ILE A 52 2.17 5.14 4.08
N ARG A 53 1.87 3.86 4.03
CA ARG A 53 2.89 2.81 4.14
C ARG A 53 2.67 1.74 3.07
N PHE A 54 3.75 1.34 2.44
CA PHE A 54 3.75 0.22 1.50
C PHE A 54 4.40 -0.97 2.20
N VAL A 55 3.57 -1.94 2.57
CA VAL A 55 4.00 -3.11 3.35
C VAL A 55 3.69 -4.37 2.58
N LEU A 56 4.67 -5.25 2.45
CA LEU A 56 4.51 -6.55 1.81
C LEU A 56 4.81 -7.65 2.82
N GLN A 57 4.17 -8.81 2.65
CA GLN A 57 4.44 -9.98 3.47
C GLN A 57 5.85 -10.50 3.22
N ASP A 58 6.22 -10.62 1.97
CA ASP A 58 7.49 -11.20 1.56
C ASP A 58 8.40 -10.15 0.94
N SER A 59 9.69 -10.44 0.94
CA SER A 59 10.66 -9.57 0.29
C SER A 59 10.38 -9.50 -1.21
N PRO A 60 10.48 -8.30 -1.79
CA PRO A 60 10.36 -8.18 -3.25
C PRO A 60 11.49 -8.94 -3.95
N PRO A 61 11.28 -9.31 -5.22
CA PRO A 61 12.36 -9.95 -5.98
C PRO A 61 13.60 -9.06 -6.04
N LYS A 62 14.77 -9.66 -5.96
CA LYS A 62 16.02 -8.90 -6.02
C LYS A 62 16.17 -8.11 -7.32
N THR A 63 15.53 -8.58 -8.37
CA THR A 63 15.56 -7.89 -9.67
C THR A 63 14.89 -6.54 -9.63
N THR A 64 14.14 -6.23 -8.56
CA THR A 64 13.45 -4.94 -8.41
C THR A 64 14.23 -3.94 -7.57
N ASP A 65 15.35 -4.32 -6.98
CA ASP A 65 16.08 -3.45 -6.04
C ASP A 65 16.73 -2.24 -6.73
N PHE A 66 16.82 -2.25 -8.06
CA PHE A 66 17.32 -1.09 -8.81
C PHE A 66 16.29 0.02 -8.94
N LEU A 67 15.03 -0.26 -8.60
CA LEU A 67 13.97 0.73 -8.71
C LEU A 67 14.19 1.87 -7.73
N GLU A 68 13.96 3.08 -8.22
CA GLU A 68 14.05 4.26 -7.39
C GLU A 68 13.02 4.17 -6.26
N HIS A 69 13.40 4.60 -5.07
CA HIS A 69 12.55 4.58 -3.88
C HIS A 69 12.24 3.17 -3.35
N PHE A 70 12.93 2.15 -3.84
CA PHE A 70 12.79 0.79 -3.34
C PHE A 70 12.83 0.70 -1.80
N PRO A 71 13.71 1.48 -1.11
CA PRO A 71 13.80 1.38 0.36
C PRO A 71 12.54 1.77 1.13
N ILE A 72 11.55 2.41 0.50
CA ILE A 72 10.31 2.73 1.23
C ILE A 72 9.39 1.50 1.40
N ILE A 73 9.71 0.40 0.72
CA ILE A 73 8.95 -0.83 0.87
C ILE A 73 9.31 -1.47 2.20
N GLU A 74 8.30 -1.77 3.00
CA GLU A 74 8.49 -2.40 4.30
C GLU A 74 8.06 -3.86 4.24
N LYS A 75 8.77 -4.70 4.97
CA LYS A 75 8.39 -6.10 5.12
C LYS A 75 7.59 -6.24 6.40
N TYR A 76 6.49 -6.98 6.35
CA TYR A 76 5.57 -7.07 7.49
C TYR A 76 6.26 -7.41 8.80
N GLU A 77 7.19 -8.38 8.78
CA GLU A 77 7.86 -8.81 10.01
C GLU A 77 8.65 -7.70 10.69
N ASN A 78 9.03 -6.66 9.94
CA ASN A 78 9.82 -5.54 10.47
C ASN A 78 8.93 -4.38 10.92
N VAL A 79 7.62 -4.46 10.70
CA VAL A 79 6.69 -3.40 11.10
C VAL A 79 6.28 -3.63 12.54
N GLN A 80 6.64 -2.69 13.41
CA GLN A 80 6.37 -2.82 14.85
C GLN A 80 5.01 -2.27 15.25
N THR A 81 4.50 -1.30 14.52
CA THR A 81 3.21 -0.70 14.80
C THR A 81 2.09 -1.65 14.41
N LYS A 82 1.14 -1.88 15.31
CA LYS A 82 0.08 -2.86 15.09
C LYS A 82 -1.30 -2.20 15.13
N TYR A 83 -1.44 -1.06 14.48
CA TYR A 83 -2.76 -0.45 14.35
C TYR A 83 -3.44 -0.91 13.06
N LYS A 84 -4.74 -0.67 12.97
CA LYS A 84 -5.48 -0.93 11.75
C LYS A 84 -5.41 0.30 10.84
N PHE A 85 -5.41 0.05 9.55
CA PHE A 85 -5.47 1.12 8.55
C PHE A 85 -6.93 1.35 8.18
N ASP A 86 -7.28 2.57 7.82
CA ASP A 86 -8.66 2.86 7.43
C ASP A 86 -8.88 2.79 5.92
N LEU A 87 -7.80 2.74 5.15
CA LEU A 87 -7.87 2.54 3.71
C LEU A 87 -6.72 1.63 3.28
N ALA A 88 -7.00 0.65 2.45
CA ALA A 88 -6.00 -0.25 1.93
C ALA A 88 -6.12 -0.39 0.41
N PHE A 89 -5.03 -0.16 -0.28
CA PHE A 89 -4.93 -0.45 -1.72
C PHE A 89 -4.23 -1.80 -1.86
N VAL A 90 -4.92 -2.76 -2.45
CA VAL A 90 -4.38 -4.10 -2.65
C VAL A 90 -4.11 -4.28 -4.13
N ILE A 91 -2.85 -4.45 -4.48
CA ILE A 91 -2.41 -4.49 -5.86
C ILE A 91 -2.28 -5.92 -6.34
N ASP A 92 -2.93 -6.20 -7.45
CA ASP A 92 -2.72 -7.42 -8.23
C ASP A 92 -2.94 -8.73 -7.45
N SER A 93 -3.87 -8.74 -6.49
CA SER A 93 -4.08 -9.95 -5.73
C SER A 93 -5.43 -10.63 -5.96
N GLY A 94 -6.39 -9.91 -6.53
CA GLY A 94 -7.74 -10.42 -6.72
C GLY A 94 -8.52 -10.64 -5.42
N ALA A 95 -7.83 -10.94 -4.32
CA ALA A 95 -8.45 -11.12 -3.02
C ALA A 95 -7.46 -10.76 -1.93
N TYR A 96 -7.93 -10.09 -0.89
CA TYR A 96 -7.04 -9.61 0.16
C TYR A 96 -6.43 -10.74 1.00
N ASP A 97 -7.01 -11.94 0.97
CA ASP A 97 -6.46 -13.07 1.70
C ASP A 97 -5.11 -13.56 1.14
N ARG A 98 -4.73 -13.09 -0.04
CA ARG A 98 -3.44 -13.43 -0.64
C ARG A 98 -2.31 -12.52 -0.21
N ILE A 99 -2.58 -11.58 0.69
CA ILE A 99 -1.58 -10.63 1.16
C ILE A 99 -0.84 -11.12 2.40
N GLY A 100 -1.18 -12.30 2.90
CA GLY A 100 -0.50 -12.90 4.06
C GLY A 100 -0.88 -12.20 5.36
N ASP A 101 0.07 -12.13 6.27
CA ASP A 101 -0.15 -11.54 7.60
C ASP A 101 -0.43 -10.04 7.56
N VAL A 102 -0.16 -9.39 6.43
CA VAL A 102 -0.50 -7.98 6.25
C VAL A 102 -2.00 -7.78 6.46
N ALA A 103 -2.81 -8.83 6.24
CA ALA A 103 -4.24 -8.79 6.51
C ALA A 103 -4.56 -8.40 7.97
N ASN A 104 -3.61 -8.58 8.89
CA ASN A 104 -3.80 -8.16 10.28
C ASN A 104 -3.93 -6.63 10.43
N PHE A 105 -3.53 -5.87 9.41
CA PHE A 105 -3.72 -4.42 9.40
C PHE A 105 -5.11 -4.01 8.91
N ILE A 106 -5.89 -4.96 8.42
CA ILE A 106 -7.21 -4.70 7.86
C ILE A 106 -8.27 -5.07 8.90
N GLY A 107 -9.07 -4.11 9.29
CA GLY A 107 -10.16 -4.30 10.24
C GLY A 107 -11.51 -4.14 9.57
N GLU A 108 -12.57 -4.22 10.34
CA GLU A 108 -13.94 -4.11 9.82
C GLU A 108 -14.21 -2.77 9.16
N GLU A 109 -13.55 -1.72 9.62
CA GLU A 109 -13.76 -0.38 9.08
C GLU A 109 -12.80 -0.01 7.98
N THR A 110 -11.86 -0.90 7.65
CA THR A 110 -10.91 -0.64 6.58
C THR A 110 -11.62 -0.70 5.23
N ARG A 111 -11.50 0.35 4.45
CA ARG A 111 -11.99 0.35 3.08
C ARG A 111 -10.92 -0.24 2.21
N ILE A 112 -11.30 -1.17 1.34
CA ILE A 112 -10.35 -1.87 0.48
C ILE A 112 -10.61 -1.49 -0.97
N ILE A 113 -9.58 -1.03 -1.63
CA ILE A 113 -9.61 -0.78 -3.07
C ILE A 113 -8.63 -1.74 -3.72
N SER A 114 -9.14 -2.63 -4.54
CA SER A 114 -8.31 -3.56 -5.30
C SER A 114 -7.92 -2.91 -6.60
N ILE A 115 -6.64 -2.93 -6.90
CA ILE A 115 -6.12 -2.42 -8.15
C ILE A 115 -5.53 -3.59 -8.91
N ASP A 116 -6.16 -3.92 -10.02
CA ASP A 116 -5.72 -5.00 -10.88
C ASP A 116 -5.21 -4.37 -12.17
N HIS A 117 -3.95 -4.62 -12.48
CA HIS A 117 -3.34 -4.09 -13.69
C HIS A 117 -3.21 -5.15 -14.79
N HIS A 118 -3.74 -6.33 -14.55
CA HIS A 118 -3.81 -7.35 -15.59
C HIS A 118 -4.93 -6.99 -16.55
N VAL A 119 -4.61 -7.04 -17.79
CA VAL A 119 -5.57 -6.68 -18.84
C VAL A 119 -5.99 -7.93 -19.58
#